data_da463289c30953eb2f2066b361faf26f
#
_entry.id   da463289c30953eb2f2066b361faf26f
#
_cell.length_a   1.000
_cell.length_b   1.000
_cell.length_c   1.000
_cell.angle_alpha   90.00
_cell.angle_beta   90.00
_cell.angle_gamma   90.00
#
_symmetry.space_group_name_H-M   'P 1'
#
loop_
_entity.id
_entity.type
_entity.pdbx_description
1 polymer ?
#
loop_
_entity_poly.entity_id
_entity_poly.type
_entity_poly.pdbx_seq_one_letter_code
_entity_poly.pdbx_strand_id
1 'polypeptide(L)'
;MNFTGFFVRGVIERLDMSVFEQSYSIEGGEPYAPQLMLGVWLYSYALGITSARQVERRVVEDLAFRYLAAGERLDNWALSAFRRRHGRALNDAFTQVLEWAQQQGMVKLGRVAIDSTRIAANASKDRVDSEQALRNTRAQLRRQVRTWQKAADKDDQEPGGLEVAIGELNKSLAEMPRRLERLKKSGVKKLSRTDEDARFMRQRGDKFVLGYSAEITVSDDHLIVAQRVTQNVTDNGSLVPMLDQTERRCGAPPGGALADSGFFSIDNLEQMEQRNIDAYVPDSNMARALNLGGRCRTRACAPAHRRMRAKLRSPAGEAAYARRKAVVEPVFGVLKQQRGMRQFRTRGLQNVNNEFTLATLADNITRLYVMRAA
;
A
#
# COMPACT_ATOMS: atom_id res chain seq x y z
N MET A 1 -29.11 14.31 0.07
CA MET A 1 -28.38 13.33 -0.77
C MET A 1 -26.94 13.79 -0.89
N ASN A 2 -25.98 12.90 -0.68
CA ASN A 2 -24.56 13.30 -0.74
C ASN A 2 -24.13 13.35 -2.22
N PHE A 3 -23.82 14.55 -2.74
CA PHE A 3 -23.45 14.80 -4.14
C PHE A 3 -22.27 13.93 -4.64
N THR A 4 -21.41 13.49 -3.73
CA THR A 4 -20.26 12.61 -4.05
C THR A 4 -20.69 11.26 -4.65
N GLY A 5 -21.80 10.66 -4.21
CA GLY A 5 -22.29 9.39 -4.76
C GLY A 5 -22.72 9.50 -6.23
N PHE A 6 -23.39 10.57 -6.61
CA PHE A 6 -23.75 10.84 -8.00
C PHE A 6 -22.53 11.08 -8.88
N PHE A 7 -21.52 11.78 -8.35
CA PHE A 7 -20.27 12.02 -9.07
C PHE A 7 -19.51 10.74 -9.31
N VAL A 8 -19.40 9.87 -8.30
CA VAL A 8 -18.77 8.53 -8.43
C VAL A 8 -19.46 7.73 -9.54
N ARG A 9 -20.79 7.68 -9.56
CA ARG A 9 -21.54 6.99 -10.62
C ARG A 9 -21.26 7.60 -12.00
N GLY A 10 -21.32 8.93 -12.13
CA GLY A 10 -21.04 9.61 -13.39
C GLY A 10 -19.59 9.43 -13.89
N VAL A 11 -18.62 9.20 -13.00
CA VAL A 11 -17.26 8.79 -13.40
C VAL A 11 -17.25 7.36 -13.91
N ILE A 12 -17.90 6.41 -13.20
CA ILE A 12 -17.94 4.99 -13.60
C ILE A 12 -18.61 4.80 -14.96
N GLU A 13 -19.69 5.53 -15.25
CA GLU A 13 -20.39 5.48 -16.54
C GLU A 13 -19.51 5.89 -17.74
N ARG A 14 -18.36 6.51 -17.48
CA ARG A 14 -17.37 6.90 -18.50
C ARG A 14 -16.23 5.90 -18.67
N LEU A 15 -16.10 4.94 -17.72
CA LEU A 15 -15.03 3.97 -17.76
C LEU A 15 -15.36 2.82 -18.71
N ASP A 16 -14.39 2.39 -19.46
CA ASP A 16 -14.44 1.09 -20.14
C ASP A 16 -14.33 -0.03 -19.11
N MET A 17 -15.40 -0.75 -18.92
CA MET A 17 -15.49 -1.84 -17.94
C MET A 17 -15.11 -3.21 -18.51
N SER A 18 -14.73 -3.30 -19.77
CA SER A 18 -14.44 -4.56 -20.47
C SER A 18 -13.40 -5.42 -19.76
N VAL A 19 -12.35 -4.78 -19.16
CA VAL A 19 -11.30 -5.48 -18.41
C VAL A 19 -11.85 -6.11 -17.12
N PHE A 20 -12.86 -5.52 -16.50
CA PHE A 20 -13.56 -6.14 -15.37
C PHE A 20 -14.41 -7.32 -15.82
N GLU A 21 -15.16 -7.16 -16.91
CA GLU A 21 -16.10 -8.15 -17.43
C GLU A 21 -15.38 -9.41 -17.92
N GLN A 22 -14.21 -9.29 -18.55
CA GLN A 22 -13.37 -10.41 -18.98
C GLN A 22 -12.93 -11.35 -17.85
N SER A 23 -12.99 -10.91 -16.61
CA SER A 23 -12.59 -11.72 -15.46
C SER A 23 -13.74 -12.55 -14.86
N TYR A 24 -14.97 -12.40 -15.36
CA TYR A 24 -16.12 -13.19 -14.95
C TYR A 24 -16.22 -14.47 -15.79
N SER A 25 -16.39 -15.62 -15.11
CA SER A 25 -16.63 -16.90 -15.76
C SER A 25 -18.08 -17.02 -16.16
N ILE A 26 -18.34 -17.75 -17.26
CA ILE A 26 -19.69 -18.15 -17.68
C ILE A 26 -20.27 -19.21 -16.74
N GLU A 27 -19.40 -19.93 -15.99
CA GLU A 27 -19.80 -20.96 -15.03
C GLU A 27 -19.97 -20.35 -13.63
N GLY A 28 -21.16 -20.53 -13.03
CA GLY A 28 -21.47 -20.08 -11.67
C GLY A 28 -22.80 -19.33 -11.60
N GLY A 29 -23.16 -18.84 -10.40
CA GLY A 29 -24.30 -17.96 -10.19
C GLY A 29 -24.11 -16.60 -10.88
N GLU A 30 -25.21 -15.89 -11.13
CA GLU A 30 -25.19 -14.57 -11.76
C GLU A 30 -24.34 -13.59 -10.95
N PRO A 31 -23.24 -13.05 -11.53
CA PRO A 31 -22.35 -12.17 -10.81
C PRO A 31 -22.95 -10.77 -10.69
N TYR A 32 -22.67 -10.07 -9.60
CA TYR A 32 -22.96 -8.63 -9.49
C TYR A 32 -22.23 -7.84 -10.58
N ALA A 33 -22.91 -6.90 -11.20
CA ALA A 33 -22.31 -6.05 -12.23
C ALA A 33 -21.07 -5.31 -11.67
N PRO A 34 -19.93 -5.36 -12.38
CA PRO A 34 -18.67 -4.76 -11.87
C PRO A 34 -18.77 -3.26 -11.62
N GLN A 35 -19.64 -2.55 -12.37
CA GLN A 35 -19.92 -1.12 -12.17
C GLN A 35 -20.46 -0.83 -10.77
N LEU A 36 -21.41 -1.65 -10.30
CA LEU A 36 -22.00 -1.50 -8.97
C LEU A 36 -20.96 -1.76 -7.87
N MET A 37 -20.20 -2.84 -8.03
CA MET A 37 -19.16 -3.24 -7.10
C MET A 37 -18.06 -2.17 -6.99
N LEU A 38 -17.61 -1.63 -8.12
CA LEU A 38 -16.62 -0.56 -8.17
C LEU A 38 -17.17 0.72 -7.52
N GLY A 39 -18.40 1.12 -7.87
CA GLY A 39 -19.05 2.31 -7.34
C GLY A 39 -19.20 2.29 -5.83
N VAL A 40 -19.69 1.18 -5.32
CA VAL A 40 -19.84 0.97 -3.88
C VAL A 40 -18.49 1.01 -3.16
N TRP A 41 -17.43 0.39 -3.71
CA TRP A 41 -16.10 0.44 -3.12
C TRP A 41 -15.47 1.84 -3.16
N LEU A 42 -15.55 2.54 -4.29
CA LEU A 42 -15.00 3.90 -4.42
C LEU A 42 -15.68 4.86 -3.44
N TYR A 43 -16.99 4.82 -3.35
CA TYR A 43 -17.74 5.63 -2.39
C TYR A 43 -17.41 5.25 -0.95
N SER A 44 -17.27 3.96 -0.67
CA SER A 44 -16.84 3.43 0.63
C SER A 44 -15.50 4.00 1.08
N TYR A 45 -14.47 3.93 0.22
CA TYR A 45 -13.16 4.49 0.52
C TYR A 45 -13.19 6.02 0.62
N ALA A 46 -14.02 6.70 -0.18
CA ALA A 46 -14.23 8.15 -0.05
C ALA A 46 -14.74 8.55 1.34
N LEU A 47 -15.51 7.66 1.99
CA LEU A 47 -16.00 7.83 3.37
C LEU A 47 -15.11 7.19 4.44
N GLY A 48 -13.97 6.60 4.08
CA GLY A 48 -13.07 5.92 5.02
C GLY A 48 -13.57 4.55 5.50
N ILE A 49 -14.56 3.97 4.83
CA ILE A 49 -15.11 2.65 5.14
C ILE A 49 -14.32 1.60 4.35
N THR A 50 -13.47 0.82 5.02
CA THR A 50 -12.57 -0.17 4.41
C THR A 50 -12.98 -1.62 4.64
N SER A 51 -13.97 -1.88 5.50
CA SER A 51 -14.44 -3.21 5.87
C SER A 51 -15.61 -3.65 5.00
N ALA A 52 -15.48 -4.79 4.29
CA ALA A 52 -16.54 -5.35 3.46
C ALA A 52 -17.85 -5.60 4.23
N ARG A 53 -17.76 -6.03 5.50
CA ARG A 53 -18.95 -6.21 6.36
C ARG A 53 -19.64 -4.90 6.70
N GLN A 54 -18.88 -3.81 6.86
CA GLN A 54 -19.49 -2.49 7.07
C GLN A 54 -20.13 -1.98 5.76
N VAL A 55 -19.51 -2.24 4.61
CA VAL A 55 -20.06 -1.89 3.31
C VAL A 55 -21.38 -2.63 3.05
N GLU A 56 -21.42 -3.95 3.27
CA GLU A 56 -22.64 -4.77 3.18
C GLU A 56 -23.77 -4.16 4.01
N ARG A 57 -23.53 -3.78 5.27
CA ARG A 57 -24.51 -3.12 6.12
C ARG A 57 -24.95 -1.76 5.54
N ARG A 58 -24.00 -0.94 5.08
CA ARG A 58 -24.31 0.35 4.48
C ARG A 58 -25.13 0.27 3.21
N VAL A 59 -24.92 -0.76 2.39
CA VAL A 59 -25.75 -1.00 1.18
C VAL A 59 -27.24 -1.19 1.55
N VAL A 60 -27.53 -1.70 2.74
CA VAL A 60 -28.93 -1.85 3.23
C VAL A 60 -29.45 -0.58 3.88
N GLU A 61 -28.63 0.11 4.67
CA GLU A 61 -29.06 1.19 5.58
C GLU A 61 -28.95 2.59 4.97
N ASP A 62 -28.04 2.81 3.99
CA ASP A 62 -27.69 4.12 3.47
C ASP A 62 -28.18 4.31 2.04
N LEU A 63 -28.94 5.38 1.79
CA LEU A 63 -29.56 5.66 0.48
C LEU A 63 -28.54 5.84 -0.65
N ALA A 64 -27.37 6.44 -0.37
CA ALA A 64 -26.35 6.63 -1.39
C ALA A 64 -25.68 5.31 -1.78
N PHE A 65 -25.44 4.41 -0.81
CA PHE A 65 -24.96 3.05 -1.08
C PHE A 65 -26.01 2.22 -1.84
N ARG A 66 -27.29 2.32 -1.47
CA ARG A 66 -28.37 1.64 -2.19
C ARG A 66 -28.50 2.13 -3.62
N TYR A 67 -28.37 3.43 -3.85
CA TYR A 67 -28.36 4.03 -5.17
C TYR A 67 -27.20 3.50 -6.04
N LEU A 68 -25.98 3.45 -5.49
CA LEU A 68 -24.80 2.93 -6.17
C LEU A 68 -24.88 1.43 -6.44
N ALA A 69 -25.52 0.68 -5.56
CA ALA A 69 -25.78 -0.75 -5.71
C ALA A 69 -27.00 -1.06 -6.58
N ALA A 70 -27.68 -0.04 -7.15
CA ALA A 70 -28.92 -0.18 -7.92
C ALA A 70 -30.01 -1.00 -7.21
N GLY A 71 -30.05 -0.95 -5.87
CA GLY A 71 -30.98 -1.71 -5.04
C GLY A 71 -30.55 -3.15 -4.74
N GLU A 72 -29.45 -3.64 -5.32
CA GLU A 72 -28.90 -4.97 -5.06
C GLU A 72 -28.39 -5.12 -3.64
N ARG A 73 -28.48 -6.33 -3.08
CA ARG A 73 -27.93 -6.70 -1.77
C ARG A 73 -26.56 -7.33 -1.95
N LEU A 74 -25.52 -6.49 -1.94
CA LEU A 74 -24.14 -6.96 -2.08
C LEU A 74 -23.65 -7.60 -0.77
N ASP A 75 -23.24 -8.86 -0.82
CA ASP A 75 -22.69 -9.56 0.34
C ASP A 75 -21.18 -9.26 0.53
N ASN A 76 -20.71 -9.42 1.77
CA ASN A 76 -19.32 -9.11 2.13
C ASN A 76 -18.30 -10.06 1.50
N TRP A 77 -18.70 -11.28 1.11
CA TRP A 77 -17.82 -12.23 0.45
C TRP A 77 -17.54 -11.78 -1.00
N ALA A 78 -18.61 -11.43 -1.76
CA ALA A 78 -18.50 -10.89 -3.12
C ALA A 78 -17.70 -9.58 -3.14
N LEU A 79 -17.99 -8.65 -2.21
CA LEU A 79 -17.23 -7.42 -2.03
C LEU A 79 -15.73 -7.69 -1.77
N SER A 80 -15.41 -8.65 -0.90
CA SER A 80 -14.03 -9.03 -0.61
C SER A 80 -13.36 -9.73 -1.80
N ALA A 81 -14.09 -10.57 -2.55
CA ALA A 81 -13.61 -11.24 -3.74
C ALA A 81 -13.30 -10.24 -4.87
N PHE A 82 -14.20 -9.28 -5.13
CA PHE A 82 -14.01 -8.23 -6.11
C PHE A 82 -12.69 -7.48 -5.90
N ARG A 83 -12.42 -7.00 -4.70
CA ARG A 83 -11.20 -6.27 -4.36
C ARG A 83 -9.92 -7.08 -4.60
N ARG A 84 -9.97 -8.41 -4.45
CA ARG A 84 -8.82 -9.30 -4.68
C ARG A 84 -8.60 -9.66 -6.15
N ARG A 85 -9.69 -9.86 -6.91
CA ARG A 85 -9.61 -10.38 -8.29
C ARG A 85 -9.18 -9.35 -9.30
N HIS A 86 -9.62 -8.11 -9.18
CA HIS A 86 -9.63 -7.14 -10.27
C HIS A 86 -8.43 -6.17 -10.28
N GLY A 87 -7.23 -6.60 -9.83
CA GLY A 87 -6.08 -5.71 -9.74
C GLY A 87 -5.68 -5.05 -11.05
N ARG A 88 -5.71 -5.79 -12.18
CA ARG A 88 -5.44 -5.23 -13.52
C ARG A 88 -6.50 -4.19 -13.89
N ALA A 89 -7.77 -4.54 -13.77
CA ALA A 89 -8.88 -3.67 -14.10
C ALA A 89 -8.94 -2.40 -13.22
N LEU A 90 -8.60 -2.51 -11.94
CA LEU A 90 -8.47 -1.36 -11.05
C LEU A 90 -7.35 -0.40 -11.45
N ASN A 91 -6.21 -0.93 -11.91
CA ASN A 91 -5.14 -0.09 -12.44
C ASN A 91 -5.52 0.57 -13.77
N ASP A 92 -6.27 -0.13 -14.61
CA ASP A 92 -6.79 0.40 -15.85
C ASP A 92 -7.81 1.54 -15.58
N ALA A 93 -8.79 1.30 -14.72
CA ALA A 93 -9.74 2.34 -14.28
C ALA A 93 -9.02 3.57 -13.69
N PHE A 94 -7.94 3.36 -12.93
CA PHE A 94 -7.12 4.46 -12.42
C PHE A 94 -6.52 5.29 -13.56
N THR A 95 -5.99 4.65 -14.60
CA THR A 95 -5.43 5.32 -15.79
C THR A 95 -6.50 6.10 -16.52
N GLN A 96 -7.65 5.49 -16.80
CA GLN A 96 -8.78 6.14 -17.48
C GLN A 96 -9.28 7.38 -16.73
N VAL A 97 -9.36 7.35 -15.40
CA VAL A 97 -9.74 8.52 -14.59
C VAL A 97 -8.70 9.65 -14.71
N LEU A 98 -7.41 9.33 -14.77
CA LEU A 98 -6.37 10.35 -14.99
C LEU A 98 -6.43 10.93 -16.40
N GLU A 99 -6.63 10.11 -17.42
CA GLU A 99 -6.79 10.54 -18.82
C GLU A 99 -7.99 11.47 -18.96
N TRP A 100 -9.13 11.10 -18.37
CA TRP A 100 -10.30 11.97 -18.35
C TRP A 100 -10.01 13.30 -17.63
N ALA A 101 -9.33 13.28 -16.49
CA ALA A 101 -8.97 14.48 -15.76
C ALA A 101 -7.99 15.37 -16.54
N GLN A 102 -7.06 14.78 -17.31
CA GLN A 102 -6.17 15.52 -18.22
C GLN A 102 -6.93 16.18 -19.37
N GLN A 103 -7.87 15.46 -20.01
CA GLN A 103 -8.73 16.00 -21.06
C GLN A 103 -9.57 17.20 -20.58
N GLN A 104 -9.92 17.21 -19.29
CA GLN A 104 -10.62 18.34 -18.65
C GLN A 104 -9.67 19.46 -18.17
N GLY A 105 -8.37 19.35 -18.42
CA GLY A 105 -7.37 20.30 -17.94
C GLY A 105 -7.16 20.34 -16.41
N MET A 106 -7.66 19.31 -15.69
CA MET A 106 -7.58 19.23 -14.23
C MET A 106 -6.25 18.65 -13.73
N VAL A 107 -5.45 18.03 -14.60
CA VAL A 107 -4.12 17.49 -14.26
C VAL A 107 -3.07 18.27 -15.03
N LYS A 108 -2.15 18.90 -14.32
CA LYS A 108 -0.97 19.52 -14.90
C LYS A 108 0.26 18.70 -14.53
N LEU A 109 0.81 17.99 -15.52
CA LEU A 109 2.00 17.20 -15.32
C LEU A 109 3.28 18.06 -15.45
N GLY A 110 3.41 19.08 -14.58
CA GLY A 110 4.61 19.88 -14.50
C GLY A 110 5.65 19.23 -13.60
N ARG A 111 5.59 19.53 -12.30
CA ARG A 111 6.45 18.93 -11.29
C ARG A 111 5.64 17.98 -10.42
N VAL A 112 6.22 16.83 -10.06
CA VAL A 112 5.60 15.85 -9.18
C VAL A 112 6.40 15.65 -7.90
N ALA A 113 5.72 15.32 -6.79
CA ALA A 113 6.36 14.92 -5.55
C ALA A 113 6.18 13.41 -5.33
N ILE A 114 7.28 12.73 -5.00
CA ILE A 114 7.31 11.29 -4.74
C ILE A 114 7.64 11.08 -3.27
N ASP A 115 6.86 10.24 -2.60
CA ASP A 115 7.12 9.89 -1.20
C ASP A 115 6.53 8.52 -0.87
N SER A 116 6.92 7.97 0.26
CA SER A 116 6.45 6.68 0.77
C SER A 116 5.95 6.80 2.20
N THR A 117 5.03 5.90 2.55
CA THR A 117 4.58 5.77 3.92
C THR A 117 4.43 4.32 4.32
N ARG A 118 4.64 4.01 5.59
CA ARG A 118 4.45 2.66 6.12
C ARG A 118 3.01 2.49 6.56
N ILE A 119 2.35 1.44 6.01
CA ILE A 119 0.99 1.04 6.36
C ILE A 119 1.04 -0.34 7.01
N ALA A 120 0.36 -0.51 8.14
CA ALA A 120 0.34 -1.77 8.86
C ALA A 120 -0.34 -2.88 8.05
N ALA A 121 0.18 -4.09 8.13
CA ALA A 121 -0.46 -5.28 7.59
C ALA A 121 -1.63 -5.75 8.48
N ASN A 122 -2.52 -6.54 7.91
CA ASN A 122 -3.55 -7.25 8.66
C ASN A 122 -2.96 -8.52 9.33
N ALA A 123 -1.97 -8.31 10.20
CA ALA A 123 -1.25 -9.37 10.89
C ALA A 123 -0.77 -8.92 12.26
N SER A 124 -0.73 -9.84 13.23
CA SER A 124 -0.18 -9.58 14.56
C SER A 124 1.35 -9.63 14.54
N LYS A 125 1.98 -8.72 15.26
CA LYS A 125 3.43 -8.71 15.50
C LYS A 125 3.90 -9.89 16.35
N ASP A 126 2.99 -10.50 17.12
CA ASP A 126 3.31 -11.63 18.01
C ASP A 126 3.27 -12.98 17.28
N ARG A 127 2.61 -13.03 16.11
CA ARG A 127 2.52 -14.22 15.26
C ARG A 127 3.59 -14.21 14.18
N VAL A 128 4.85 -14.19 14.62
CA VAL A 128 6.02 -14.07 13.75
C VAL A 128 7.02 -15.18 14.06
N ASP A 129 7.52 -15.84 13.03
CA ASP A 129 8.57 -16.82 13.11
C ASP A 129 9.94 -16.18 12.89
N SER A 130 10.89 -16.48 13.78
CA SER A 130 12.31 -16.27 13.58
C SER A 130 13.04 -17.56 13.88
N GLU A 131 14.22 -17.76 13.31
CA GLU A 131 14.98 -19.03 13.48
C GLU A 131 15.22 -19.33 14.97
N GLN A 132 15.65 -18.34 15.75
CA GLN A 132 15.89 -18.50 17.16
C GLN A 132 14.60 -18.82 17.95
N ALA A 133 13.49 -18.14 17.65
CA ALA A 133 12.21 -18.39 18.31
C ALA A 133 11.70 -19.82 17.98
N LEU A 134 11.80 -20.25 16.71
CA LEU A 134 11.38 -21.58 16.31
C LEU A 134 12.24 -22.69 16.97
N ARG A 135 13.55 -22.51 17.06
CA ARG A 135 14.46 -23.44 17.76
C ARG A 135 14.14 -23.52 19.25
N ASN A 136 13.91 -22.39 19.91
CA ASN A 136 13.56 -22.33 21.34
C ASN A 136 12.20 -23.00 21.60
N THR A 137 11.18 -22.67 20.79
CA THR A 137 9.85 -23.28 20.90
C THR A 137 9.92 -24.80 20.69
N ARG A 138 10.69 -25.26 19.69
CA ARG A 138 10.89 -26.70 19.46
C ARG A 138 11.54 -27.40 20.67
N ALA A 139 12.55 -26.78 21.25
CA ALA A 139 13.21 -27.34 22.44
C ALA A 139 12.27 -27.39 23.65
N GLN A 140 11.46 -26.35 23.84
CA GLN A 140 10.46 -26.27 24.92
C GLN A 140 9.36 -27.35 24.73
N LEU A 141 8.77 -27.46 23.53
CA LEU A 141 7.76 -28.46 23.24
C LEU A 141 8.28 -29.89 23.45
N ARG A 142 9.51 -30.19 23.02
CA ARG A 142 10.14 -31.50 23.28
C ARG A 142 10.31 -31.80 24.76
N ARG A 143 10.67 -30.79 25.57
CA ARG A 143 10.78 -30.96 27.04
C ARG A 143 9.40 -31.23 27.64
N GLN A 144 8.39 -30.48 27.24
CA GLN A 144 7.01 -30.67 27.72
C GLN A 144 6.46 -32.08 27.38
N VAL A 145 6.63 -32.51 26.12
CA VAL A 145 6.21 -33.87 25.72
C VAL A 145 6.88 -34.95 26.59
N ARG A 146 8.20 -34.85 26.80
CA ARG A 146 8.93 -35.80 27.67
C ARG A 146 8.44 -35.79 29.11
N THR A 147 8.15 -34.59 29.66
CA THR A 147 7.67 -34.45 31.03
C THR A 147 6.28 -35.05 31.17
N TRP A 148 5.40 -34.79 30.22
CA TRP A 148 4.03 -35.29 30.26
C TRP A 148 3.94 -36.80 29.94
N GLN A 149 4.76 -37.33 29.06
CA GLN A 149 4.90 -38.78 28.86
C GLN A 149 5.32 -39.49 30.16
N LYS A 150 6.35 -38.96 30.86
CA LYS A 150 6.77 -39.50 32.17
C LYS A 150 5.70 -39.40 33.27
N ALA A 151 4.82 -38.40 33.18
CA ALA A 151 3.69 -38.27 34.10
C ALA A 151 2.59 -39.31 33.75
N ALA A 152 2.27 -39.46 32.48
CA ALA A 152 1.33 -40.46 32.00
C ALA A 152 1.75 -41.90 32.33
N ASP A 153 3.06 -42.20 32.23
CA ASP A 153 3.61 -43.50 32.59
C ASP A 153 3.52 -43.84 34.10
N LYS A 154 3.23 -42.82 34.95
CA LYS A 154 3.15 -42.98 36.41
C LYS A 154 1.72 -43.00 36.97
N ASP A 155 0.75 -42.57 36.17
CA ASP A 155 -0.62 -42.38 36.58
C ASP A 155 -1.54 -43.43 35.87
N ASP A 156 -1.81 -44.54 36.56
CA ASP A 156 -2.65 -45.61 36.05
C ASP A 156 -4.18 -45.29 36.07
N GLN A 157 -4.55 -44.08 36.56
CA GLN A 157 -5.91 -43.65 36.68
C GLN A 157 -6.26 -42.48 35.76
N GLU A 158 -7.02 -42.78 34.68
CA GLU A 158 -7.61 -41.87 33.69
C GLU A 158 -6.62 -41.15 32.70
N PRO A 159 -6.22 -41.82 31.62
CA PRO A 159 -5.27 -41.26 30.63
C PRO A 159 -5.84 -40.22 29.65
N GLY A 160 -7.16 -40.04 29.56
CA GLY A 160 -7.82 -39.38 28.42
C GLY A 160 -7.42 -37.89 28.21
N GLY A 161 -7.25 -37.10 29.26
CA GLY A 161 -6.95 -35.67 29.13
C GLY A 161 -5.46 -35.40 28.79
N LEU A 162 -4.55 -36.18 29.36
CA LEU A 162 -3.13 -36.00 29.18
C LEU A 162 -2.67 -36.48 27.79
N GLU A 163 -3.24 -37.58 27.28
CA GLU A 163 -2.97 -38.09 25.92
C GLU A 163 -3.40 -37.12 24.83
N VAL A 164 -4.58 -36.49 24.97
CA VAL A 164 -5.04 -35.45 24.05
C VAL A 164 -4.09 -34.27 24.02
N ALA A 165 -3.64 -33.81 25.19
CA ALA A 165 -2.70 -32.70 25.30
C ALA A 165 -1.30 -33.04 24.73
N ILE A 166 -0.81 -34.26 24.95
CA ILE A 166 0.44 -34.77 24.31
C ILE A 166 0.26 -34.82 22.77
N GLY A 167 -0.91 -35.26 22.30
CA GLY A 167 -1.26 -35.26 20.88
C GLY A 167 -1.18 -33.87 20.23
N GLU A 168 -1.68 -32.83 20.89
CA GLU A 168 -1.61 -31.42 20.42
C GLU A 168 -0.17 -30.90 20.40
N LEU A 169 0.64 -31.21 21.43
CA LEU A 169 2.04 -30.86 21.45
C LEU A 169 2.83 -31.53 20.31
N ASN A 170 2.56 -32.80 20.04
CA ASN A 170 3.19 -33.53 18.95
C ASN A 170 2.78 -32.95 17.57
N LYS A 171 1.52 -32.56 17.36
CA LYS A 171 1.10 -31.82 16.16
C LYS A 171 1.88 -30.52 16.00
N SER A 172 2.00 -29.76 17.07
CA SER A 172 2.77 -28.52 17.08
C SER A 172 4.26 -28.74 16.77
N LEU A 173 4.85 -29.83 17.29
CA LEU A 173 6.23 -30.24 16.99
C LEU A 173 6.43 -30.62 15.52
N ALA A 174 5.45 -31.32 14.92
CA ALA A 174 5.49 -31.73 13.52
C ALA A 174 5.42 -30.54 12.53
N GLU A 175 4.84 -29.41 12.95
CA GLU A 175 4.82 -28.19 12.15
C GLU A 175 6.14 -27.41 12.14
N MET A 176 6.98 -27.56 13.16
CA MET A 176 8.22 -26.78 13.31
C MET A 176 9.18 -26.88 12.13
N PRO A 177 9.46 -28.07 11.56
CA PRO A 177 10.34 -28.19 10.39
C PRO A 177 9.81 -27.42 9.18
N ARG A 178 8.50 -27.54 8.90
CA ARG A 178 7.85 -26.82 7.79
C ARG A 178 7.93 -25.29 7.97
N ARG A 179 7.71 -24.80 9.19
CA ARG A 179 7.82 -23.37 9.50
C ARG A 179 9.26 -22.86 9.33
N LEU A 180 10.26 -23.64 9.75
CA LEU A 180 11.67 -23.30 9.58
C LEU A 180 12.06 -23.29 8.10
N GLU A 181 11.59 -24.25 7.31
CA GLU A 181 11.81 -24.32 5.87
C GLU A 181 11.22 -23.11 5.14
N ARG A 182 9.96 -22.74 5.47
CA ARG A 182 9.30 -21.55 4.92
C ARG A 182 10.09 -20.28 5.25
N LEU A 183 10.56 -20.12 6.50
CA LEU A 183 11.39 -19.00 6.89
C LEU A 183 12.70 -18.95 6.09
N LYS A 184 13.39 -20.07 5.94
CA LYS A 184 14.62 -20.16 5.13
C LYS A 184 14.38 -19.82 3.66
N LYS A 185 13.31 -20.36 3.08
CA LYS A 185 12.92 -20.11 1.68
C LYS A 185 12.55 -18.64 1.45
N SER A 186 11.98 -17.98 2.42
CA SER A 186 11.60 -16.55 2.32
C SER A 186 12.79 -15.58 2.34
N GLY A 187 13.98 -16.01 2.79
CA GLY A 187 15.18 -15.19 2.88
C GLY A 187 15.12 -14.06 3.92
N VAL A 188 14.06 -13.98 4.74
CA VAL A 188 13.89 -12.93 5.75
C VAL A 188 14.23 -13.40 7.16
N LYS A 189 14.68 -12.49 8.03
CA LYS A 189 15.00 -12.82 9.43
C LYS A 189 13.75 -13.11 10.26
N LYS A 190 12.62 -12.52 9.91
CA LYS A 190 11.33 -12.65 10.60
C LYS A 190 10.21 -12.76 9.58
N LEU A 191 9.41 -13.82 9.67
CA LEU A 191 8.29 -14.12 8.78
C LEU A 191 6.98 -14.13 9.55
N SER A 192 5.99 -13.36 9.09
CA SER A 192 4.65 -13.39 9.67
C SER A 192 3.94 -14.70 9.29
N ARG A 193 3.28 -15.34 10.27
CA ARG A 193 2.46 -16.53 10.02
C ARG A 193 1.13 -16.22 9.33
N THR A 194 0.69 -14.98 9.40
CA THR A 194 -0.63 -14.55 8.92
C THR A 194 -0.55 -13.88 7.56
N ASP A 195 0.54 -13.15 7.31
CA ASP A 195 0.79 -12.40 6.07
C ASP A 195 2.29 -12.47 5.76
N GLU A 196 2.68 -13.46 4.94
CA GLU A 196 4.08 -13.77 4.64
C GLU A 196 4.78 -12.66 3.84
N ASP A 197 4.00 -11.82 3.17
CA ASP A 197 4.52 -10.71 2.39
C ASP A 197 4.81 -9.47 3.24
N ALA A 198 4.22 -9.35 4.44
CA ALA A 198 4.48 -8.24 5.33
C ALA A 198 5.93 -8.25 5.87
N ARG A 199 6.53 -7.07 5.99
CA ARG A 199 7.90 -6.88 6.48
C ARG A 199 7.93 -5.98 7.70
N PHE A 200 8.91 -6.20 8.58
CA PHE A 200 9.21 -5.26 9.66
C PHE A 200 9.91 -4.04 9.10
N MET A 201 9.25 -2.90 9.18
CA MET A 201 9.73 -1.62 8.66
C MET A 201 9.89 -0.61 9.80
N ARG A 202 10.98 0.16 9.76
CA ARG A 202 11.23 1.22 10.74
C ARG A 202 10.28 2.40 10.48
N GLN A 203 9.73 2.95 11.55
CA GLN A 203 8.98 4.21 11.56
C GLN A 203 9.76 5.27 12.35
N ARG A 204 9.31 6.52 12.30
CA ARG A 204 9.88 7.60 13.13
C ARG A 204 9.83 7.23 14.60
N GLY A 205 10.87 7.59 15.36
CA GLY A 205 10.96 7.34 16.80
C GLY A 205 11.26 5.89 17.17
N ASP A 206 12.10 5.20 16.39
CA ASP A 206 12.58 3.83 16.62
C ASP A 206 11.48 2.75 16.76
N LYS A 207 10.28 3.08 16.33
CA LYS A 207 9.16 2.13 16.28
C LYS A 207 9.25 1.29 15.02
N PHE A 208 8.80 0.03 15.12
CA PHE A 208 8.67 -0.88 13.99
C PHE A 208 7.20 -1.20 13.72
N VAL A 209 6.82 -1.24 12.46
CA VAL A 209 5.54 -1.75 11.99
C VAL A 209 5.77 -3.01 11.17
N LEU A 210 4.93 -4.02 11.39
CA LEU A 210 4.79 -5.13 10.46
C LEU A 210 3.81 -4.69 9.38
N GLY A 211 4.30 -4.49 8.17
CA GLY A 211 3.47 -3.89 7.12
C GLY A 211 4.17 -3.80 5.78
N TYR A 212 3.81 -2.78 5.02
CA TYR A 212 4.23 -2.52 3.65
C TYR A 212 4.64 -1.06 3.47
N SER A 213 5.47 -0.80 2.47
CA SER A 213 5.72 0.55 1.96
C SER A 213 4.68 0.89 0.91
N ALA A 214 3.87 1.89 1.16
CA ALA A 214 2.94 2.47 0.20
C ALA A 214 3.58 3.73 -0.39
N GLU A 215 3.73 3.76 -1.70
CA GLU A 215 4.43 4.79 -2.45
C GLU A 215 3.44 5.51 -3.36
N ILE A 216 3.52 6.84 -3.44
CA ILE A 216 2.71 7.67 -4.33
C ILE A 216 3.56 8.70 -5.03
N THR A 217 3.15 9.04 -6.25
CA THR A 217 3.58 10.23 -6.97
C THR A 217 2.38 11.16 -7.08
N VAL A 218 2.56 12.41 -6.71
CA VAL A 218 1.51 13.41 -6.59
C VAL A 218 1.84 14.63 -7.44
N SER A 219 0.89 15.10 -8.23
CA SER A 219 1.00 16.36 -8.99
C SER A 219 0.86 17.59 -8.09
N ASP A 220 1.21 18.76 -8.60
CA ASP A 220 1.02 20.04 -7.90
C ASP A 220 -0.45 20.30 -7.52
N ASP A 221 -1.40 19.70 -8.23
CA ASP A 221 -2.85 19.77 -7.97
C ASP A 221 -3.32 18.76 -6.91
N HIS A 222 -2.40 18.09 -6.23
CA HIS A 222 -2.66 17.04 -5.24
C HIS A 222 -3.37 15.79 -5.79
N LEU A 223 -3.28 15.53 -7.10
CA LEU A 223 -3.75 14.28 -7.69
C LEU A 223 -2.65 13.22 -7.67
N ILE A 224 -3.01 12.01 -7.28
CA ILE A 224 -2.10 10.88 -7.29
C ILE A 224 -1.99 10.38 -8.73
N VAL A 225 -0.82 10.51 -9.35
CA VAL A 225 -0.58 10.10 -10.75
C VAL A 225 0.07 8.72 -10.85
N ALA A 226 0.77 8.29 -9.80
CA ALA A 226 1.26 6.92 -9.68
C ALA A 226 1.13 6.43 -8.24
N GLN A 227 0.96 5.13 -8.05
CA GLN A 227 0.87 4.50 -6.75
C GLN A 227 1.30 3.03 -6.82
N ARG A 228 1.93 2.52 -5.78
CA ARG A 228 2.19 1.09 -5.60
C ARG A 228 2.44 0.75 -4.14
N VAL A 229 2.37 -0.53 -3.83
CA VAL A 229 2.76 -1.08 -2.53
C VAL A 229 3.94 -2.03 -2.73
N THR A 230 4.95 -1.93 -1.88
CA THR A 230 6.15 -2.77 -1.94
C THR A 230 6.48 -3.38 -0.57
N GLN A 231 7.36 -4.38 -0.58
CA GLN A 231 7.98 -4.97 0.61
C GLN A 231 9.32 -4.31 0.94
N ASN A 232 9.74 -3.31 0.16
CA ASN A 232 11.04 -2.67 0.31
C ASN A 232 11.11 -1.89 1.64
N VAL A 233 12.16 -2.14 2.37
CA VAL A 233 12.44 -1.42 3.64
C VAL A 233 13.02 -0.04 3.36
N THR A 234 13.70 0.14 2.22
CA THR A 234 14.32 1.39 1.76
C THR A 234 13.65 1.87 0.47
N ASP A 235 13.69 3.18 0.23
CA ASP A 235 12.96 3.81 -0.87
C ASP A 235 13.86 4.11 -2.12
N ASN A 236 15.17 3.87 -2.02
CA ASN A 236 16.14 4.22 -3.09
C ASN A 236 15.88 3.52 -4.43
N GLY A 237 15.33 2.31 -4.44
CA GLY A 237 14.94 1.60 -5.67
C GLY A 237 13.54 1.96 -6.19
N SER A 238 12.88 2.96 -5.63
CA SER A 238 11.49 3.27 -5.94
C SER A 238 11.30 4.47 -6.88
N LEU A 239 12.30 5.35 -7.00
CA LEU A 239 12.18 6.59 -7.77
C LEU A 239 11.83 6.31 -9.25
N VAL A 240 12.67 5.56 -9.92
CA VAL A 240 12.53 5.27 -11.36
C VAL A 240 11.23 4.52 -11.67
N PRO A 241 10.87 3.41 -10.99
CA PRO A 241 9.61 2.74 -11.24
C PRO A 241 8.37 3.59 -11.02
N MET A 242 8.41 4.56 -10.09
CA MET A 242 7.29 5.48 -9.85
C MET A 242 7.17 6.51 -10.99
N LEU A 243 8.29 6.99 -11.51
CA LEU A 243 8.30 7.87 -12.68
C LEU A 243 7.87 7.16 -13.96
N ASP A 244 8.33 5.91 -14.16
CA ASP A 244 7.86 5.07 -15.28
C ASP A 244 6.36 4.83 -15.24
N GLN A 245 5.80 4.63 -14.05
CA GLN A 245 4.35 4.47 -13.90
C GLN A 245 3.61 5.79 -14.17
N THR A 246 4.18 6.92 -13.74
CA THR A 246 3.63 8.25 -14.02
C THR A 246 3.57 8.50 -15.52
N GLU A 247 4.69 8.26 -16.23
CA GLU A 247 4.79 8.43 -17.68
C GLU A 247 3.79 7.54 -18.43
N ARG A 248 3.71 6.26 -18.07
CA ARG A 248 2.72 5.33 -18.71
C ARG A 248 1.28 5.76 -18.52
N ARG A 249 0.91 6.32 -17.36
CA ARG A 249 -0.48 6.73 -17.06
C ARG A 249 -0.85 8.10 -17.62
N CYS A 250 0.13 8.98 -17.71
CA CYS A 250 -0.11 10.35 -18.13
C CYS A 250 0.32 10.61 -19.60
N GLY A 251 0.89 9.62 -20.26
CA GLY A 251 1.33 9.71 -21.65
C GLY A 251 2.59 10.54 -21.88
N ALA A 252 3.17 11.11 -20.81
CA ALA A 252 4.40 11.91 -20.87
C ALA A 252 5.16 11.84 -19.54
N PRO A 253 6.51 11.99 -19.56
CA PRO A 253 7.29 12.12 -18.33
C PRO A 253 6.97 13.46 -17.63
N PRO A 254 7.07 13.53 -16.29
CA PRO A 254 6.94 14.81 -15.59
C PRO A 254 8.12 15.73 -15.90
N GLY A 255 7.86 17.03 -15.97
CA GLY A 255 8.90 18.04 -16.16
C GLY A 255 9.90 18.12 -15.01
N GLY A 256 9.49 17.77 -13.79
CA GLY A 256 10.35 17.71 -12.63
C GLY A 256 9.87 16.73 -11.55
N ALA A 257 10.80 16.31 -10.68
CA ALA A 257 10.54 15.35 -9.62
C ALA A 257 11.15 15.80 -8.27
N LEU A 258 10.34 15.80 -7.23
CA LEU A 258 10.73 16.09 -5.85
C LEU A 258 10.67 14.81 -5.04
N ALA A 259 11.77 14.38 -4.42
CA ALA A 259 11.77 13.22 -3.53
C ALA A 259 12.63 13.47 -2.30
N ASP A 260 12.41 12.72 -1.22
CA ASP A 260 13.22 12.85 -0.02
C ASP A 260 14.56 12.10 -0.13
N SER A 261 15.38 12.19 0.92
CA SER A 261 16.69 11.54 0.94
C SER A 261 16.65 10.01 0.96
N GLY A 262 15.50 9.40 1.20
CA GLY A 262 15.31 7.94 1.11
C GLY A 262 15.40 7.42 -0.32
N PHE A 263 15.08 8.27 -1.29
CA PHE A 263 15.15 7.97 -2.72
C PHE A 263 16.53 8.29 -3.35
N PHE A 264 17.46 8.83 -2.57
CA PHE A 264 18.76 9.21 -3.09
C PHE A 264 19.62 7.99 -3.45
N SER A 265 20.09 7.96 -4.69
CA SER A 265 21.23 7.15 -5.13
C SER A 265 21.91 7.86 -6.31
N ILE A 266 23.18 7.54 -6.56
CA ILE A 266 23.90 8.13 -7.71
C ILE A 266 23.22 7.71 -9.02
N ASP A 267 22.88 6.44 -9.14
CA ASP A 267 22.18 5.87 -10.28
C ASP A 267 20.84 6.59 -10.56
N ASN A 268 20.05 6.85 -9.53
CA ASN A 268 18.81 7.62 -9.68
C ASN A 268 19.07 9.02 -10.21
N LEU A 269 20.11 9.72 -9.74
CA LEU A 269 20.42 11.06 -10.22
C LEU A 269 20.87 11.04 -11.70
N GLU A 270 21.70 10.08 -12.09
CA GLU A 270 22.16 9.91 -13.46
C GLU A 270 21.00 9.55 -14.40
N GLN A 271 20.09 8.70 -13.97
CA GLN A 271 18.90 8.39 -14.76
C GLN A 271 17.95 9.59 -14.92
N MET A 272 17.83 10.47 -13.90
CA MET A 272 17.03 11.70 -14.04
C MET A 272 17.66 12.66 -15.05
N GLU A 273 19.00 12.79 -15.01
CA GLU A 273 19.72 13.61 -15.99
C GLU A 273 19.55 13.08 -17.43
N GLN A 274 19.68 11.75 -17.63
CA GLN A 274 19.48 11.10 -18.94
C GLN A 274 18.06 11.29 -19.50
N ARG A 275 17.06 11.31 -18.63
CA ARG A 275 15.65 11.50 -19.00
C ARG A 275 15.23 12.98 -19.10
N ASN A 276 16.13 13.92 -18.87
CA ASN A 276 15.85 15.36 -18.80
C ASN A 276 14.77 15.73 -17.78
N ILE A 277 14.68 15.01 -16.66
CA ILE A 277 13.76 15.31 -15.58
C ILE A 277 14.43 16.25 -14.59
N ASP A 278 13.83 17.41 -14.34
CA ASP A 278 14.30 18.43 -13.37
C ASP A 278 14.15 17.94 -11.93
N ALA A 279 15.01 16.99 -11.50
CA ALA A 279 14.91 16.33 -10.20
C ALA A 279 15.54 17.16 -9.05
N TYR A 280 14.97 16.99 -7.85
CA TYR A 280 15.43 17.56 -6.57
C TYR A 280 15.41 16.46 -5.51
N VAL A 281 16.53 15.74 -5.37
CA VAL A 281 16.67 14.59 -4.46
C VAL A 281 17.94 14.76 -3.63
N PRO A 282 17.85 15.27 -2.40
CA PRO A 282 19.00 15.48 -1.55
C PRO A 282 19.53 14.15 -0.98
N ASP A 283 20.84 14.06 -0.78
CA ASP A 283 21.38 13.06 0.15
C ASP A 283 21.02 13.42 1.61
N SER A 284 21.18 12.47 2.52
CA SER A 284 20.78 12.63 3.93
C SER A 284 21.42 13.83 4.65
N ASN A 285 22.67 14.16 4.32
CA ASN A 285 23.37 15.30 4.93
C ASN A 285 22.86 16.63 4.36
N MET A 286 22.58 16.66 3.06
CA MET A 286 21.98 17.83 2.42
C MET A 286 20.54 18.05 2.88
N ALA A 287 19.75 17.00 2.98
CA ALA A 287 18.38 17.06 3.52
C ALA A 287 18.35 17.60 4.96
N ARG A 288 19.30 17.19 5.81
CA ARG A 288 19.45 17.73 7.17
C ARG A 288 19.80 19.21 7.15
N ALA A 289 20.72 19.62 6.29
CA ALA A 289 21.12 21.02 6.15
C ALA A 289 19.93 21.90 5.72
N LEU A 290 19.17 21.47 4.72
CA LEU A 290 17.96 22.16 4.23
C LEU A 290 16.86 22.27 5.29
N ASN A 291 16.66 21.22 6.12
CA ASN A 291 15.59 21.21 7.12
C ASN A 291 15.93 21.96 8.40
N LEU A 292 17.20 22.02 8.81
CA LEU A 292 17.63 22.60 10.09
C LEU A 292 18.33 23.94 9.94
N GLY A 293 18.53 24.41 8.72
CA GLY A 293 19.34 25.61 8.44
C GLY A 293 20.83 25.37 8.77
N GLY A 294 21.65 25.09 7.79
CA GLY A 294 23.07 24.86 8.05
C GLY A 294 23.85 24.45 6.80
N ARG A 295 25.15 24.24 6.97
CA ARG A 295 26.02 23.82 5.87
C ARG A 295 26.19 22.30 5.83
N CYS A 296 25.97 21.71 4.66
CA CYS A 296 26.35 20.31 4.41
C CYS A 296 27.91 20.24 4.33
N ARG A 297 28.52 19.60 5.34
CA ARG A 297 29.99 19.53 5.49
C ARG A 297 30.62 18.34 4.78
N THR A 298 29.85 17.35 4.36
CA THR A 298 30.36 16.16 3.67
C THR A 298 30.67 16.45 2.21
N ARG A 299 31.68 15.76 1.64
CA ARG A 299 31.97 15.82 0.22
C ARG A 299 30.94 15.03 -0.61
N ALA A 300 30.62 15.53 -1.80
CA ALA A 300 29.90 14.79 -2.80
C ALA A 300 30.80 13.74 -3.46
N CYS A 301 30.32 12.51 -3.65
CA CYS A 301 31.15 11.40 -4.11
C CYS A 301 31.20 11.23 -5.66
N ALA A 302 30.25 11.85 -6.39
CA ALA A 302 30.13 11.72 -7.84
C ALA A 302 29.80 13.06 -8.53
N PRO A 303 30.02 13.20 -9.85
CA PRO A 303 29.65 14.42 -10.59
C PRO A 303 28.15 14.77 -10.48
N ALA A 304 27.26 13.83 -10.72
CA ALA A 304 25.82 14.02 -10.58
C ALA A 304 25.43 14.47 -9.16
N HIS A 305 26.06 13.89 -8.13
CA HIS A 305 25.86 14.30 -6.74
C HIS A 305 26.31 15.75 -6.49
N ARG A 306 27.45 16.17 -7.07
CA ARG A 306 27.89 17.56 -6.94
C ARG A 306 26.92 18.54 -7.60
N ARG A 307 26.44 18.22 -8.81
CA ARG A 307 25.45 19.04 -9.52
C ARG A 307 24.14 19.15 -8.70
N MET A 308 23.62 18.03 -8.18
CA MET A 308 22.42 18.02 -7.34
C MET A 308 22.57 18.88 -6.10
N ARG A 309 23.69 18.79 -5.38
CA ARG A 309 23.95 19.65 -4.22
C ARG A 309 24.08 21.13 -4.56
N ALA A 310 24.72 21.46 -5.67
CA ALA A 310 24.83 22.85 -6.15
C ALA A 310 23.43 23.39 -6.49
N LYS A 311 22.61 22.61 -7.18
CA LYS A 311 21.23 22.93 -7.50
C LYS A 311 20.37 23.17 -6.24
N LEU A 312 20.43 22.28 -5.28
CA LEU A 312 19.66 22.38 -4.03
C LEU A 312 20.10 23.54 -3.11
N ARG A 313 21.32 24.07 -3.28
CA ARG A 313 21.82 25.25 -2.56
C ARG A 313 21.43 26.57 -3.18
N SER A 314 20.93 26.56 -4.40
CA SER A 314 20.42 27.78 -5.02
C SER A 314 19.09 28.19 -4.38
N PRO A 315 18.77 29.50 -4.31
CA PRO A 315 17.48 29.94 -3.76
C PRO A 315 16.28 29.28 -4.47
N ALA A 316 16.36 29.11 -5.79
CA ALA A 316 15.35 28.45 -6.58
C ALA A 316 15.23 26.94 -6.24
N GLY A 317 16.36 26.28 -5.99
CA GLY A 317 16.41 24.86 -5.62
C GLY A 317 15.87 24.61 -4.22
N GLU A 318 16.20 25.47 -3.26
CA GLU A 318 15.64 25.40 -1.89
C GLU A 318 14.13 25.61 -1.91
N ALA A 319 13.62 26.62 -2.63
CA ALA A 319 12.21 26.89 -2.78
C ALA A 319 11.47 25.72 -3.47
N ALA A 320 12.07 25.16 -4.54
CA ALA A 320 11.51 24.01 -5.23
C ALA A 320 11.40 22.78 -4.31
N TYR A 321 12.48 22.46 -3.59
CA TYR A 321 12.48 21.31 -2.67
C TYR A 321 11.52 21.49 -1.48
N ALA A 322 11.40 22.70 -0.94
CA ALA A 322 10.48 23.01 0.14
C ALA A 322 9.01 22.70 -0.21
N ARG A 323 8.61 22.86 -1.47
CA ARG A 323 7.26 22.51 -1.96
C ARG A 323 6.94 21.02 -1.83
N ARG A 324 7.93 20.13 -1.83
CA ARG A 324 7.70 18.68 -1.73
C ARG A 324 6.72 18.32 -0.61
N LYS A 325 6.98 18.84 0.59
CA LYS A 325 6.13 18.55 1.77
C LYS A 325 4.71 19.06 1.57
N ALA A 326 4.54 20.26 1.06
CA ALA A 326 3.24 20.86 0.82
C ALA A 326 2.40 20.09 -0.22
N VAL A 327 3.05 19.39 -1.16
CA VAL A 327 2.38 18.61 -2.20
C VAL A 327 1.98 17.22 -1.70
N VAL A 328 2.90 16.46 -1.07
CA VAL A 328 2.67 15.03 -0.80
C VAL A 328 2.14 14.75 0.62
N GLU A 329 2.56 15.50 1.64
CA GLU A 329 2.15 15.23 3.02
C GLU A 329 0.63 15.37 3.25
N PRO A 330 -0.09 16.37 2.68
CA PRO A 330 -1.54 16.45 2.79
C PRO A 330 -2.25 15.23 2.21
N VAL A 331 -1.78 14.70 1.09
CA VAL A 331 -2.37 13.52 0.43
C VAL A 331 -2.23 12.29 1.33
N PHE A 332 -1.06 12.04 1.90
CA PHE A 332 -0.91 10.98 2.89
C PHE A 332 -1.74 11.22 4.16
N GLY A 333 -1.89 12.48 4.57
CA GLY A 333 -2.78 12.86 5.66
C GLY A 333 -4.22 12.42 5.38
N VAL A 334 -4.75 12.74 4.21
CA VAL A 334 -6.09 12.34 3.77
C VAL A 334 -6.21 10.82 3.69
N LEU A 335 -5.28 10.14 3.01
CA LEU A 335 -5.30 8.67 2.88
C LEU A 335 -5.35 7.97 4.25
N LYS A 336 -4.56 8.42 5.22
CA LYS A 336 -4.51 7.80 6.55
C LYS A 336 -5.67 8.18 7.45
N GLN A 337 -6.12 9.45 7.43
CA GLN A 337 -7.12 9.95 8.37
C GLN A 337 -8.54 9.82 7.83
N GLN A 338 -8.73 10.13 6.55
CA GLN A 338 -10.06 10.17 5.96
C GLN A 338 -10.41 8.91 5.17
N ARG A 339 -9.42 8.26 4.48
CA ARG A 339 -9.63 7.03 3.70
C ARG A 339 -9.37 5.76 4.50
N GLY A 340 -9.04 5.86 5.79
CA GLY A 340 -8.85 4.71 6.68
C GLY A 340 -7.60 3.87 6.42
N MET A 341 -6.62 4.38 5.65
CA MET A 341 -5.42 3.64 5.20
C MET A 341 -4.29 3.63 6.24
N ARG A 342 -4.60 3.41 7.51
CA ARG A 342 -3.60 3.17 8.56
C ARG A 342 -3.17 1.70 8.64
N GLN A 343 -4.07 0.81 8.23
CA GLN A 343 -3.87 -0.63 8.20
C GLN A 343 -4.64 -1.24 7.03
N PHE A 344 -3.98 -2.11 6.28
CA PHE A 344 -4.64 -2.90 5.24
C PHE A 344 -5.66 -3.87 5.83
N ARG A 345 -6.71 -4.17 5.06
CA ARG A 345 -7.71 -5.19 5.40
C ARG A 345 -7.46 -6.50 4.68
N THR A 346 -6.79 -6.45 3.54
CA THR A 346 -6.36 -7.62 2.79
C THR A 346 -4.97 -8.09 3.21
N ARG A 347 -4.53 -9.25 2.73
CA ARG A 347 -3.23 -9.87 2.98
C ARG A 347 -2.59 -10.28 1.67
N GLY A 348 -1.26 -10.32 1.65
CA GLY A 348 -0.47 -10.62 0.46
C GLY A 348 -0.28 -9.38 -0.42
N LEU A 349 0.92 -9.22 -0.97
CA LEU A 349 1.36 -8.02 -1.67
C LEU A 349 0.40 -7.59 -2.79
N GLN A 350 -0.07 -8.55 -3.61
CA GLN A 350 -0.99 -8.25 -4.70
C GLN A 350 -2.32 -7.70 -4.20
N ASN A 351 -2.92 -8.31 -3.17
CA ASN A 351 -4.20 -7.89 -2.63
C ASN A 351 -4.12 -6.53 -1.93
N VAL A 352 -3.04 -6.26 -1.18
CA VAL A 352 -2.84 -4.95 -0.55
C VAL A 352 -2.58 -3.86 -1.59
N ASN A 353 -1.95 -4.20 -2.72
CA ASN A 353 -1.78 -3.27 -3.83
C ASN A 353 -3.13 -2.91 -4.48
N ASN A 354 -4.00 -3.90 -4.68
CA ASN A 354 -5.37 -3.67 -5.18
C ASN A 354 -6.19 -2.79 -4.22
N GLU A 355 -6.08 -3.07 -2.91
CA GLU A 355 -6.73 -2.26 -1.88
C GLU A 355 -6.22 -0.82 -1.88
N PHE A 356 -4.91 -0.62 -2.04
CA PHE A 356 -4.32 0.71 -2.11
C PHE A 356 -4.74 1.45 -3.39
N THR A 357 -4.83 0.74 -4.54
CA THR A 357 -5.33 1.30 -5.80
C THR A 357 -6.75 1.83 -5.64
N LEU A 358 -7.66 1.08 -5.01
CA LEU A 358 -9.03 1.54 -4.73
C LEU A 358 -9.06 2.79 -3.85
N ALA A 359 -8.26 2.82 -2.78
CA ALA A 359 -8.21 3.95 -1.86
C ALA A 359 -7.67 5.22 -2.54
N THR A 360 -6.62 5.09 -3.34
CA THR A 360 -6.00 6.22 -4.07
C THR A 360 -6.87 6.69 -5.23
N LEU A 361 -7.58 5.79 -5.92
CA LEU A 361 -8.56 6.14 -6.93
C LEU A 361 -9.76 6.90 -6.34
N ALA A 362 -10.28 6.43 -5.20
CA ALA A 362 -11.35 7.12 -4.47
C ALA A 362 -10.92 8.52 -4.01
N ASP A 363 -9.66 8.68 -3.61
CA ASP A 363 -9.10 9.97 -3.24
C ASP A 363 -9.03 10.92 -4.44
N ASN A 364 -8.52 10.45 -5.58
CA ASN A 364 -8.49 11.21 -6.82
C ASN A 364 -9.91 11.64 -7.26
N ILE A 365 -10.88 10.72 -7.25
CA ILE A 365 -12.28 11.04 -7.61
C ILE A 365 -12.84 12.10 -6.68
N THR A 366 -12.57 12.01 -5.37
CA THR A 366 -13.02 13.02 -4.42
C THR A 366 -12.35 14.37 -4.68
N ARG A 367 -11.05 14.38 -5.00
CA ARG A 367 -10.32 15.59 -5.34
C ARG A 367 -10.86 16.25 -6.61
N LEU A 368 -11.09 15.45 -7.66
CA LEU A 368 -11.68 15.93 -8.92
C LEU A 368 -13.08 16.50 -8.73
N TYR A 369 -13.89 15.90 -7.84
CA TYR A 369 -15.18 16.47 -7.46
C TYR A 369 -15.05 17.86 -6.87
N VAL A 370 -14.12 18.06 -5.92
CA VAL A 370 -13.88 19.36 -5.29
C VAL A 370 -13.35 20.38 -6.31
N MET A 371 -12.43 19.99 -7.18
CA MET A 371 -11.88 20.87 -8.22
C MET A 371 -12.92 21.33 -9.24
N ARG A 372 -13.90 20.48 -9.54
CA ARG A 372 -15.01 20.84 -10.46
C ARG A 372 -16.04 21.77 -9.81
N ALA A 373 -16.16 21.73 -8.49
CA ALA A 373 -17.12 22.54 -7.74
C ALA A 373 -16.56 23.92 -7.35
N ALA A 374 -15.24 24.12 -7.47
CA ALA A 374 -14.53 25.38 -7.25
C ALA A 374 -14.43 26.21 -8.52
#